data_dece93d12adf92de5e0be90e874ce62d
#
_entry.id   dece93d12adf92de5e0be90e874ce62d
#
_cell.length_a   1.000
_cell.length_b   1.000
_cell.length_c   1.000
_cell.angle_alpha   90.00
_cell.angle_beta   90.00
_cell.angle_gamma   90.00
#
_symmetry.space_group_name_H-M   'P 1'
#
loop_
_entity.id
_entity.type
_entity.pdbx_description
1 polymer ?
#
loop_
_entity_poly.entity_id
_entity_poly.type
_entity_poly.pdbx_seq_one_letter_code
_entity_poly.pdbx_strand_id
1 'polypeptide(L)' 'MRNWVERLVRCGIPERTAQHIIDYFFKHRRTVELIAYVRMTEEAMGRQ' A
#
# COMPACT_ATOMS: atom_id res chain seq x y z
N MET A 1 9.06 1.64 10.40
CA MET A 1 8.19 1.38 10.05
C MET A 1 7.90 1.04 8.74
N ARG A 2 7.85 0.03 8.29
CA ARG A 2 7.62 -0.41 7.08
C ARG A 2 6.40 -1.09 7.04
N ASN A 3 5.39 -0.80 7.80
CA ASN A 3 4.13 -1.47 7.82
C ASN A 3 3.36 -1.35 6.52
N TRP A 4 3.50 -0.22 5.85
CA TRP A 4 2.78 -0.04 4.59
C TRP A 4 3.20 -1.07 3.56
N VAL A 5 4.50 -1.29 3.44
CA VAL A 5 5.00 -2.26 2.47
C VAL A 5 4.50 -3.65 2.83
N GLU A 6 4.59 -4.01 4.11
CA GLU A 6 4.16 -5.33 4.52
C GLU A 6 2.67 -5.55 4.27
N ARG A 7 1.88 -4.52 4.50
CA ARG A 7 0.43 -4.65 4.29
C ARG A 7 0.12 -4.90 2.82
N LEU A 8 0.81 -4.20 1.93
CA LEU A 8 0.61 -4.42 0.51
C LEU A 8 1.12 -5.78 0.06
N VAL A 9 2.22 -6.23 0.64
CA VAL A 9 2.74 -7.55 0.30
C VAL A 9 1.74 -8.62 0.70
N ARG A 10 1.08 -8.44 1.84
CA ARG A 10 0.08 -9.41 2.26
C ARG A 10 -1.10 -9.45 1.32
N CYS A 11 -1.33 -8.37 0.58
CA CYS A 11 -2.40 -8.33 -0.38
C CYS A 11 -2.00 -8.94 -1.72
N GLY A 12 -0.79 -9.49 -1.79
CA GLY A 12 -0.37 -10.13 -3.03
C GLY A 12 0.48 -9.25 -3.92
N ILE A 13 0.83 -8.06 -3.47
CA ILE A 13 1.65 -7.16 -4.27
C ILE A 13 3.12 -7.45 -4.00
N PRO A 14 3.92 -7.64 -5.07
CA PRO A 14 5.34 -7.92 -4.87
C PRO A 14 6.01 -6.81 -4.07
N GLU A 15 6.99 -7.18 -3.26
CA GLU A 15 7.63 -6.23 -2.38
C GLU A 15 8.22 -5.04 -3.14
N ARG A 16 8.86 -5.29 -4.26
CA ARG A 16 9.44 -4.21 -5.06
C ARG A 16 8.36 -3.24 -5.53
N THR A 17 7.24 -3.77 -5.98
CA THR A 17 6.15 -2.94 -6.44
C THR A 17 5.53 -2.16 -5.28
N ALA A 18 5.38 -2.82 -4.14
CA ALA A 18 4.82 -2.14 -2.97
C ALA A 18 5.72 -0.99 -2.54
N GLN A 19 7.03 -1.22 -2.54
CA GLN A 19 7.96 -0.17 -2.17
C GLN A 19 7.87 1.01 -3.13
N HIS A 20 7.71 0.71 -4.41
CA HIS A 20 7.60 1.75 -5.41
C HIS A 20 6.34 2.59 -5.21
N ILE A 21 5.23 1.93 -4.92
CA ILE A 21 3.97 2.63 -4.70
C ILE A 21 4.08 3.57 -3.51
N ILE A 22 4.66 3.07 -2.42
CA ILE A 22 4.77 3.88 -1.22
C ILE A 22 5.71 5.05 -1.43
N ASP A 23 6.82 4.82 -2.14
CA ASP A 23 7.74 5.90 -2.44
C ASP A 23 7.07 6.98 -3.28
N TYR A 24 6.23 6.56 -4.20
CA TYR A 24 5.52 7.51 -5.05
C TYR A 24 4.63 8.42 -4.22
N PHE A 25 3.84 7.83 -3.31
CA PHE A 25 2.94 8.63 -2.50
C PHE A 25 3.70 9.56 -1.57
N PHE A 26 4.79 9.09 -0.98
CA PHE A 26 5.57 9.94 -0.10
C PHE A 26 6.26 11.05 -0.86
N LYS A 27 6.75 10.76 -2.05
CA LYS A 27 7.42 11.75 -2.86
C LYS A 27 6.48 12.90 -3.20
N HIS A 28 5.22 12.58 -3.43
CA HIS A 28 4.23 13.59 -3.79
C HIS A 28 3.42 14.06 -2.58
N ARG A 29 3.85 13.66 -1.38
CA ARG A 29 3.19 14.09 -0.15
C ARG A 29 1.71 13.77 -0.15
N ARG A 30 1.35 12.59 -0.64
CA ARG A 30 -0.04 12.17 -0.68
C ARG A 30 -0.30 11.08 0.34
N THR A 31 0.06 11.36 1.60
CA THR A 31 -0.05 10.36 2.64
C THR A 31 -1.49 9.92 2.89
N VAL A 32 -2.42 10.87 2.83
CA VAL A 32 -3.82 10.52 3.05
C VAL A 32 -4.30 9.58 1.95
N GLU A 33 -3.89 9.85 0.73
CA GLU A 33 -4.28 8.99 -0.38
C GLU A 33 -3.63 7.62 -0.27
N LEU A 34 -2.43 7.56 0.28
CA LEU A 34 -1.77 6.28 0.49
C LEU A 34 -2.58 5.44 1.47
N ILE A 35 -3.03 6.05 2.55
CA ILE A 35 -3.82 5.34 3.55
C ILE A 35 -5.09 4.79 2.91
N ALA A 36 -5.76 5.61 2.12
CA ALA A 36 -6.98 5.18 1.47
C ALA A 36 -6.71 4.04 0.49
N TYR A 37 -5.62 4.14 -0.25
CA TYR A 37 -5.27 3.11 -1.21
C TYR A 37 -5.03 1.77 -0.52
N VAL A 38 -4.27 1.79 0.56
CA VAL A 38 -3.96 0.56 1.27
C VAL A 38 -5.23 -0.05 1.86
N ARG A 39 -6.08 0.79 2.45
CA ARG A 39 -7.30 0.28 3.05
C ARG A 39 -8.24 -0.31 2.01
N MET A 40 -8.37 0.33 0.86
CA MET A 40 -9.23 -0.20 -0.19
C MET A 40 -8.69 -1.53 -0.70
N THR A 41 -7.38 -1.63 -0.83
CA THR A 41 -6.77 -2.87 -1.28
C THR A 41 -7.02 -3.99 -0.29
N GLU A 42 -6.87 -3.69 1.00
CA GLU A 42 -7.10 -4.69 2.03
C GLU A 42 -8.55 -5.12 2.08
N GLU A 43 -9.47 -4.18 1.90
CA GLU A 43 -10.88 -4.51 1.92
C GLU A 43 -11.24 -5.41 0.74
N ALA A 44 -10.68 -5.12 -0.41
CA ALA A 44 -10.94 -5.94 -1.59
C ALA A 44 -10.49 -7.38 -1.35
N MET A 45 -9.32 -7.53 -0.73
CA MET A 45 -8.84 -8.87 -0.44
C MET A 45 -9.70 -9.55 0.61
N GLY A 46 -10.17 -8.78 1.57
CA GLY A 46 -10.95 -9.35 2.65
C GLY A 46 -12.32 -9.83 2.21
N ARG A 47 -12.78 -9.35 1.06
CA ARG A 47 -14.09 -9.76 0.59
C ARG A 47 -14.07 -11.05 -0.21
N GLN A 48 -12.91 -11.60 -0.37
CA GLN A 48 -12.80 -12.87 -1.08
C GLN A 48 -13.47 -13.99 -0.28
#